data_f0bec3f37c7b4cfc7ff2ac4dd36dfc51
#
_entry.id   f0bec3f37c7b4cfc7ff2ac4dd36dfc51
#
_cell.length_a   1.000
_cell.length_b   1.000
_cell.length_c   1.000
_cell.angle_alpha   90.00
_cell.angle_beta   90.00
_cell.angle_gamma   90.00
#
_symmetry.space_group_name_H-M   'P 1'
#
loop_
_entity.id
_entity.type
_entity.pdbx_description
1 polymer ?
#
loop_
_entity_poly.entity_id
_entity_poly.type
_entity_poly.pdbx_seq_one_letter_code
_entity_poly.pdbx_strand_id
1 'polypeptide(L)'
;MEYQFTHTMHGVIAKCSMDHEAFARWLNTEIVPNPKELTAIFAEIEHCRQTKDQNYEWIFEGKEYSLYINIEEVMVKANNLDMTFEEIEDVENGFSFYDEESIAFCELEDFEMFLNAYQKFIQTYH
;
A
#
# COMPACT_ATOMS: atom_id res chain seq x y z
N MET A 1 7.43 -3.47 -8.72
CA MET A 1 6.95 -4.22 -7.52
C MET A 1 6.47 -5.59 -7.94
N GLU A 2 6.98 -6.60 -7.30
CA GLU A 2 6.54 -7.97 -7.55
C GLU A 2 5.62 -8.44 -6.44
N TYR A 3 4.58 -9.16 -6.80
CA TYR A 3 3.59 -9.62 -5.82
C TYR A 3 2.98 -10.95 -6.27
N GLN A 4 2.41 -11.66 -5.29
CA GLN A 4 1.75 -12.93 -5.51
C GLN A 4 0.53 -13.03 -4.57
N PHE A 5 -0.55 -13.61 -5.07
CA PHE A 5 -1.75 -13.87 -4.27
C PHE A 5 -1.97 -15.37 -4.17
N THR A 6 -2.38 -15.82 -3.00
CA THR A 6 -2.65 -17.23 -2.74
C THR A 6 -4.02 -17.37 -2.06
N HIS A 7 -4.82 -18.29 -2.54
CA HIS A 7 -6.12 -18.59 -1.94
C HIS A 7 -5.93 -19.67 -0.86
N THR A 8 -6.36 -19.37 0.37
CA THR A 8 -6.25 -20.29 1.51
C THR A 8 -7.61 -20.57 2.10
N MET A 9 -7.68 -21.49 3.06
CA MET A 9 -8.91 -21.77 3.81
C MET A 9 -9.46 -20.54 4.54
N HIS A 10 -8.59 -19.59 4.84
CA HIS A 10 -8.95 -18.37 5.59
C HIS A 10 -9.11 -17.15 4.69
N GLY A 11 -9.05 -17.32 3.37
CA GLY A 11 -9.17 -16.25 2.42
C GLY A 11 -7.92 -16.06 1.59
N VAL A 12 -7.78 -14.88 1.01
CA VAL A 12 -6.65 -14.54 0.14
C VAL A 12 -5.51 -13.96 0.95
N ILE A 13 -4.29 -14.41 0.66
CA ILE A 13 -3.07 -13.87 1.26
C ILE A 13 -2.19 -13.30 0.15
N ALA A 14 -1.76 -12.07 0.32
CA ALA A 14 -0.83 -11.41 -0.58
C ALA A 14 0.59 -11.51 -0.04
N LYS A 15 1.55 -11.62 -0.96
CA LYS A 15 2.98 -11.53 -0.66
C LYS A 15 3.61 -10.57 -1.66
N CYS A 16 4.51 -9.74 -1.20
CA CYS A 16 5.27 -8.84 -2.06
C CYS A 16 6.76 -9.11 -1.92
N SER A 17 7.51 -8.71 -2.93
CA SER A 17 8.98 -8.79 -2.92
C SER A 17 9.57 -7.96 -1.77
N MET A 18 10.85 -8.20 -1.46
CA MET A 18 11.50 -7.71 -0.25
C MET A 18 11.28 -6.22 0.04
N ASP A 19 11.42 -5.37 -0.96
CA ASP A 19 11.31 -3.92 -0.75
C ASP A 19 9.87 -3.45 -0.58
N HIS A 20 8.89 -4.34 -0.72
CA HIS A 20 7.48 -3.98 -0.75
C HIS A 20 6.62 -4.84 0.18
N GLU A 21 7.23 -5.55 1.13
CA GLU A 21 6.48 -6.42 2.05
C GLU A 21 5.39 -5.70 2.83
N ALA A 22 5.60 -4.44 3.19
CA ALA A 22 4.60 -3.68 3.93
C ALA A 22 3.30 -3.53 3.15
N PHE A 23 3.34 -3.47 1.82
CA PHE A 23 2.13 -3.41 1.01
C PHE A 23 1.30 -4.68 1.15
N ALA A 24 1.94 -5.85 1.15
CA ALA A 24 1.24 -7.11 1.34
C ALA A 24 0.63 -7.18 2.74
N ARG A 25 1.35 -6.75 3.75
CA ARG A 25 0.85 -6.73 5.12
C ARG A 25 -0.33 -5.79 5.29
N TRP A 26 -0.24 -4.61 4.69
CA TRP A 26 -1.35 -3.66 4.68
C TRP A 26 -2.59 -4.28 4.03
N LEU A 27 -2.43 -4.89 2.87
CA LEU A 27 -3.54 -5.50 2.16
C LEU A 27 -4.17 -6.62 3.00
N ASN A 28 -3.36 -7.49 3.58
CA ASN A 28 -3.83 -8.63 4.35
C ASN A 28 -4.55 -8.21 5.63
N THR A 29 -4.11 -7.12 6.28
CA THR A 29 -4.69 -6.67 7.55
C THR A 29 -5.83 -5.69 7.39
N GLU A 30 -5.78 -4.80 6.40
CA GLU A 30 -6.73 -3.69 6.27
C GLU A 30 -7.78 -3.91 5.19
N ILE A 31 -7.43 -4.59 4.10
CA ILE A 31 -8.31 -4.71 2.93
C ILE A 31 -8.99 -6.08 2.84
N VAL A 32 -8.25 -7.16 3.05
CA VAL A 32 -8.84 -8.51 2.97
C VAL A 32 -10.06 -8.67 3.90
N PRO A 33 -10.00 -8.21 5.17
CA PRO A 33 -11.17 -8.26 6.05
C PRO A 33 -12.29 -7.29 5.66
N ASN A 34 -11.96 -6.26 4.87
CA ASN A 34 -12.90 -5.18 4.58
C ASN A 34 -12.73 -4.67 3.15
N PRO A 35 -13.04 -5.50 2.14
CA PRO A 35 -12.76 -5.16 0.74
C PRO A 35 -13.54 -3.96 0.21
N LYS A 36 -14.54 -3.48 0.93
CA LYS A 36 -15.31 -2.29 0.55
C LYS A 36 -14.43 -1.04 0.47
N GLU A 37 -13.33 -1.03 1.22
CA GLU A 37 -12.41 0.12 1.24
C GLU A 37 -11.70 0.32 -0.10
N LEU A 38 -11.63 -0.71 -0.95
CA LEU A 38 -11.01 -0.59 -2.27
C LEU A 38 -11.69 0.48 -3.14
N THR A 39 -12.99 0.63 -3.05
CA THR A 39 -13.73 1.62 -3.85
C THR A 39 -13.24 3.03 -3.56
N ALA A 40 -13.07 3.37 -2.28
CA ALA A 40 -12.57 4.68 -1.88
C ALA A 40 -11.11 4.88 -2.32
N ILE A 41 -10.30 3.83 -2.22
CA ILE A 41 -8.89 3.90 -2.59
C ILE A 41 -8.74 4.10 -4.11
N PHE A 42 -9.49 3.36 -4.93
CA PHE A 42 -9.46 3.56 -6.38
C PHE A 42 -9.91 4.96 -6.78
N ALA A 43 -10.95 5.48 -6.12
CA ALA A 43 -11.42 6.84 -6.36
C ALA A 43 -10.32 7.86 -6.04
N GLU A 44 -9.56 7.64 -4.98
CA GLU A 44 -8.48 8.54 -4.58
C GLU A 44 -7.30 8.48 -5.54
N ILE A 45 -6.97 7.29 -6.04
CA ILE A 45 -5.93 7.14 -7.07
C ILE A 45 -6.30 7.96 -8.31
N GLU A 46 -7.55 7.88 -8.75
CA GLU A 46 -8.02 8.63 -9.91
C GLU A 46 -7.98 10.14 -9.63
N HIS A 47 -8.35 10.55 -8.41
CA HIS A 47 -8.27 11.96 -8.02
C HIS A 47 -6.82 12.46 -8.06
N CYS A 48 -5.87 11.67 -7.58
CA CYS A 48 -4.44 12.03 -7.62
C CYS A 48 -3.93 12.22 -9.04
N ARG A 49 -4.46 11.46 -10.00
CA ARG A 49 -4.07 11.62 -11.40
C ARG A 49 -4.59 12.90 -12.02
N GLN A 50 -5.73 13.37 -11.54
CA GLN A 50 -6.41 14.54 -12.11
C GLN A 50 -6.04 15.84 -11.42
N THR A 51 -5.59 15.79 -10.18
CA THR A 51 -5.24 16.99 -9.43
C THR A 51 -3.95 17.61 -9.94
N LYS A 52 -3.90 18.93 -9.87
CA LYS A 52 -2.69 19.69 -10.20
C LYS A 52 -1.98 20.18 -8.94
N ASP A 53 -2.51 19.88 -7.80
CA ASP A 53 -1.94 20.27 -6.51
C ASP A 53 -0.83 19.29 -6.12
N GLN A 54 0.41 19.72 -6.26
CA GLN A 54 1.58 18.89 -5.96
C GLN A 54 1.77 18.62 -4.47
N ASN A 55 1.07 19.37 -3.63
CA ASN A 55 1.12 19.16 -2.18
C ASN A 55 -0.03 18.29 -1.66
N TYR A 56 -0.88 17.82 -2.56
CA TYR A 56 -2.00 16.98 -2.18
C TYR A 56 -1.52 15.63 -1.64
N GLU A 57 -2.06 15.25 -0.49
CA GLU A 57 -1.80 13.94 0.10
C GLU A 57 -3.08 13.43 0.74
N TRP A 58 -3.36 12.16 0.52
CA TRP A 58 -4.51 11.48 1.13
C TRP A 58 -3.98 10.39 2.06
N ILE A 59 -4.55 10.34 3.26
CA ILE A 59 -4.13 9.39 4.28
C ILE A 59 -5.31 8.50 4.64
N PHE A 60 -5.12 7.19 4.55
CA PHE A 60 -6.07 6.19 4.98
C PHE A 60 -5.49 5.48 6.20
N GLU A 61 -5.99 5.83 7.37
CA GLU A 61 -5.52 5.23 8.62
C GLU A 61 -6.18 3.88 8.84
N GLY A 62 -5.36 2.83 8.96
CA GLY A 62 -5.82 1.50 9.29
C GLY A 62 -5.59 1.18 10.76
N LYS A 63 -5.91 -0.06 11.14
CA LYS A 63 -5.72 -0.53 12.52
C LYS A 63 -4.26 -0.82 12.82
N GLU A 64 -3.54 -1.40 11.87
CA GLU A 64 -2.14 -1.77 12.03
C GLU A 64 -1.22 -1.06 11.06
N TYR A 65 -1.73 -0.72 9.87
CA TYR A 65 -0.99 -0.04 8.82
C TYR A 65 -1.79 1.14 8.30
N SER A 66 -1.10 2.21 7.94
CA SER A 66 -1.70 3.36 7.30
C SER A 66 -1.15 3.56 5.90
N LEU A 67 -2.00 4.01 5.00
CA LEU A 67 -1.69 4.24 3.59
C LEU A 67 -1.63 5.74 3.32
N TYR A 68 -0.58 6.17 2.63
CA TYR A 68 -0.38 7.57 2.26
C TYR A 68 -0.24 7.64 0.75
N ILE A 69 -1.10 8.40 0.09
CA ILE A 69 -1.09 8.56 -1.38
C ILE A 69 -0.89 10.02 -1.73
N ASN A 70 0.08 10.29 -2.58
CA ASN A 70 0.23 11.60 -3.21
C ASN A 70 0.34 11.40 -4.73
N ILE A 71 0.54 12.49 -5.48
CA ILE A 71 0.53 12.42 -6.94
C ILE A 71 1.72 11.66 -7.52
N GLU A 72 2.79 11.48 -6.76
CA GLU A 72 4.01 10.85 -7.25
C GLU A 72 4.19 9.44 -6.72
N GLU A 73 3.87 9.22 -5.45
CA GLU A 73 4.17 7.94 -4.82
C GLU A 73 3.15 7.54 -3.78
N VAL A 74 3.25 6.27 -3.40
CA VAL A 74 2.42 5.68 -2.36
C VAL A 74 3.34 5.12 -1.28
N MET A 75 3.01 5.37 -0.02
CA MET A 75 3.72 4.83 1.13
C MET A 75 2.75 4.05 2.02
N VAL A 76 3.20 2.91 2.51
CA VAL A 76 2.51 2.17 3.58
C VAL A 76 3.45 2.12 4.77
N LYS A 77 2.93 2.43 5.95
CA LYS A 77 3.73 2.45 7.18
C LYS A 77 2.94 1.80 8.31
N ALA A 78 3.62 0.96 9.09
CA ALA A 78 3.03 0.38 10.30
C ALA A 78 2.76 1.48 11.33
N ASN A 79 1.59 1.43 11.98
CA ASN A 79 1.18 2.48 12.91
C ASN A 79 2.06 2.56 14.15
N ASN A 80 2.68 1.46 14.55
CA ASN A 80 3.57 1.42 15.70
C ASN A 80 5.01 1.84 15.38
N LEU A 81 5.27 2.21 14.12
CA LEU A 81 6.59 2.65 13.71
C LEU A 81 6.72 4.15 13.96
N ASP A 82 7.51 4.51 14.98
CA ASP A 82 7.73 5.89 15.35
C ASP A 82 8.94 6.44 14.58
N MET A 83 8.67 7.24 13.55
CA MET A 83 9.70 7.80 12.69
C MET A 83 9.52 9.31 12.53
N THR A 84 10.65 10.02 12.56
CA THR A 84 10.68 11.43 12.23
C THR A 84 10.62 11.60 10.70
N PHE A 85 10.34 12.83 10.25
CA PHE A 85 10.30 13.15 8.83
C PHE A 85 11.64 12.85 8.16
N GLU A 86 12.74 13.19 8.85
CA GLU A 86 14.09 12.94 8.33
C GLU A 86 14.36 11.45 8.18
N GLU A 87 13.92 10.65 9.14
CA GLU A 87 14.09 9.19 9.09
C GLU A 87 13.35 8.58 7.92
N ILE A 88 12.14 9.07 7.63
CA ILE A 88 11.36 8.61 6.48
C ILE A 88 12.08 8.97 5.18
N GLU A 89 12.60 10.18 5.05
CA GLU A 89 13.36 10.59 3.87
C GLU A 89 14.62 9.74 3.68
N ASP A 90 15.31 9.41 4.76
CA ASP A 90 16.50 8.57 4.71
C ASP A 90 16.17 7.17 4.19
N VAL A 91 15.05 6.58 4.62
CA VAL A 91 14.60 5.27 4.12
C VAL A 91 14.29 5.36 2.63
N GLU A 92 13.55 6.39 2.22
CA GLU A 92 13.18 6.60 0.82
C GLU A 92 14.40 6.75 -0.08
N ASN A 93 15.44 7.40 0.42
CA ASN A 93 16.70 7.62 -0.30
C ASN A 93 17.68 6.47 -0.16
N GLY A 94 17.36 5.46 0.62
CA GLY A 94 18.21 4.29 0.82
C GLY A 94 19.38 4.49 1.77
N PHE A 95 19.36 5.54 2.57
CA PHE A 95 20.45 5.85 3.51
C PHE A 95 20.30 5.20 4.87
N SER A 96 19.11 4.68 5.17
CA SER A 96 18.83 4.05 6.47
C SER A 96 18.31 2.64 6.27
N PHE A 97 18.56 1.78 7.26
CA PHE A 97 18.12 0.40 7.24
C PHE A 97 16.86 0.27 8.12
N TYR A 98 15.76 -0.15 7.53
CA TYR A 98 14.51 -0.38 8.24
C TYR A 98 13.91 -1.72 7.85
N ASP A 99 12.99 -2.19 8.70
CA ASP A 99 12.22 -3.40 8.46
C ASP A 99 11.26 -3.17 7.28
N GLU A 100 11.47 -3.89 6.20
CA GLU A 100 10.66 -3.80 4.98
C GLU A 100 9.22 -4.23 5.21
N GLU A 101 8.95 -4.95 6.29
CA GLU A 101 7.59 -5.31 6.69
C GLU A 101 6.84 -4.16 7.33
N SER A 102 7.56 -3.11 7.75
CA SER A 102 6.98 -1.99 8.49
C SER A 102 6.78 -0.73 7.64
N ILE A 103 7.55 -0.56 6.58
CA ILE A 103 7.44 0.60 5.70
C ILE A 103 7.85 0.23 4.28
N ALA A 104 7.11 0.73 3.29
CA ALA A 104 7.43 0.52 1.89
C ALA A 104 6.89 1.67 1.04
N PHE A 105 7.51 1.86 -0.13
CA PHE A 105 7.17 2.90 -1.10
C PHE A 105 7.02 2.30 -2.48
N CYS A 106 6.15 2.87 -3.30
CA CYS A 106 6.09 2.54 -4.73
C CYS A 106 5.46 3.71 -5.49
N GLU A 107 5.55 3.65 -6.83
CA GLU A 107 4.89 4.61 -7.67
C GLU A 107 3.38 4.39 -7.68
N LEU A 108 2.64 5.45 -7.97
CA LEU A 108 1.17 5.39 -7.99
C LEU A 108 0.66 4.34 -8.97
N GLU A 109 1.27 4.24 -10.15
CA GLU A 109 0.88 3.25 -11.16
C GLU A 109 1.10 1.82 -10.69
N ASP A 110 2.24 1.56 -10.05
CA ASP A 110 2.54 0.23 -9.51
C ASP A 110 1.54 -0.18 -8.44
N PHE A 111 1.16 0.76 -7.59
CA PHE A 111 0.17 0.52 -6.55
C PHE A 111 -1.19 0.18 -7.15
N GLU A 112 -1.60 0.93 -8.17
CA GLU A 112 -2.87 0.66 -8.86
C GLU A 112 -2.86 -0.72 -9.50
N MET A 113 -1.76 -1.10 -10.16
CA MET A 113 -1.62 -2.42 -10.76
C MET A 113 -1.73 -3.54 -9.71
N PHE A 114 -1.12 -3.33 -8.55
CA PHE A 114 -1.20 -4.27 -7.43
C PHE A 114 -2.65 -4.47 -6.98
N LEU A 115 -3.38 -3.38 -6.78
CA LEU A 115 -4.79 -3.45 -6.34
C LEU A 115 -5.69 -4.05 -7.41
N ASN A 116 -5.46 -3.72 -8.68
CA ASN A 116 -6.22 -4.32 -9.78
C ASN A 116 -5.99 -5.82 -9.88
N ALA A 117 -4.75 -6.26 -9.70
CA ALA A 117 -4.41 -7.68 -9.71
C ALA A 117 -5.09 -8.42 -8.55
N TYR A 118 -5.10 -7.81 -7.36
CA TYR A 118 -5.81 -8.37 -6.21
C TYR A 118 -7.30 -8.50 -6.50
N GLN A 119 -7.91 -7.46 -7.04
CA GLN A 119 -9.35 -7.46 -7.35
C GLN A 119 -9.70 -8.54 -8.36
N LYS A 120 -8.90 -8.70 -9.39
CA LYS A 120 -9.09 -9.76 -10.38
C LYS A 120 -8.96 -11.14 -9.74
N PHE A 121 -7.99 -11.30 -8.85
CA PHE A 121 -7.75 -12.57 -8.18
C PHE A 121 -8.97 -12.98 -7.35
N ILE A 122 -9.51 -12.08 -6.55
CA ILE A 122 -10.68 -12.40 -5.71
C ILE A 122 -11.94 -12.65 -6.54
N GLN A 123 -12.08 -11.98 -7.68
CA GLN A 123 -13.21 -12.21 -8.58
C GLN A 123 -13.13 -13.59 -9.26
N THR A 124 -11.92 -14.07 -9.54
CA THR A 124 -11.70 -15.36 -10.18
C THR A 124 -11.97 -16.52 -9.22
N TYR A 125 -11.64 -16.37 -7.96
CA TYR A 125 -11.73 -17.42 -6.95
C TYR A 125 -12.89 -17.25 -5.96
N HIS A 126 -13.84 -16.44 -6.35
CA HIS A 126 -14.97 -16.12 -5.46
C HIS A 126 -16.16 -17.04 -5.65
#